data_38237c1a2d4933eae21e696929ec1876
#
_entry.id   38237c1a2d4933eae21e696929ec1876
#
_cell.length_a   1.000
_cell.length_b   1.000
_cell.length_c   1.000
_cell.angle_alpha   90.00
_cell.angle_beta   90.00
_cell.angle_gamma   90.00
#
_symmetry.space_group_name_H-M   'P 1'
#
loop_
_entity.id
_entity.type
_entity.pdbx_description
1 polymer ?
#
loop_
_entity_poly.entity_id
_entity_poly.type
_entity_poly.pdbx_seq_one_letter_code
_entity_poly.pdbx_strand_id
1 'polypeptide(L)'
;MNELTYSINGFDHCELYVSNAKQTAHYYRTTMGFQPVAYRGLETGNRESVSYVLNQNRINLVITSPLEKSTKIGAHIDRHGDGMKDVAFTVDDSELAWKTSLERGAKSAMEPKEIKDGDGEAVISAIETFG
;
A
#
# COMPACT_ATOMS: atom_id res chain seq x y z
N MET A 1 -12.48 0.12 -28.57
CA MET A 1 -12.00 0.23 -27.17
C MET A 1 -13.21 0.48 -26.28
N ASN A 2 -13.42 -0.35 -25.26
CA ASN A 2 -14.53 -0.17 -24.35
C ASN A 2 -14.26 0.99 -23.42
N GLU A 3 -15.24 1.86 -23.24
CA GLU A 3 -15.14 2.93 -22.27
C GLU A 3 -15.04 2.35 -20.86
N LEU A 4 -14.23 2.96 -20.04
CA LEU A 4 -14.18 2.66 -18.62
C LEU A 4 -15.36 3.32 -17.93
N THR A 5 -16.01 2.57 -17.04
CA THR A 5 -17.16 3.07 -16.27
C THR A 5 -16.72 3.80 -15.00
N TYR A 6 -15.41 3.86 -14.73
CA TYR A 6 -14.80 4.58 -13.61
C TYR A 6 -13.54 5.29 -14.11
N SER A 7 -13.07 6.27 -13.34
CA SER A 7 -11.84 7.00 -13.63
C SER A 7 -10.74 6.68 -12.63
N ILE A 8 -9.52 6.52 -13.13
CA ILE A 8 -8.31 6.49 -12.32
C ILE A 8 -7.81 7.93 -12.26
N ASN A 9 -7.81 8.51 -11.06
CA ASN A 9 -7.52 9.92 -10.86
C ASN A 9 -6.07 10.21 -10.50
N GLY A 10 -5.28 9.17 -10.25
CA GLY A 10 -3.86 9.28 -9.94
C GLY A 10 -3.37 8.17 -9.04
N PHE A 11 -2.12 8.27 -8.64
CA PHE A 11 -1.53 7.39 -7.65
C PHE A 11 -1.87 7.91 -6.25
N ASP A 12 -2.27 7.00 -5.36
CA ASP A 12 -2.41 7.33 -3.95
C ASP A 12 -1.08 7.11 -3.22
N HIS A 13 -0.56 5.90 -3.31
CA HIS A 13 0.73 5.56 -2.70
C HIS A 13 1.33 4.30 -3.32
N CYS A 14 2.61 4.07 -3.01
CA CYS A 14 3.26 2.79 -3.24
C CYS A 14 3.67 2.21 -1.89
N GLU A 15 3.41 0.94 -1.65
CA GLU A 15 3.88 0.25 -0.45
C GLU A 15 5.06 -0.67 -0.78
N LEU A 16 6.14 -0.49 -0.01
CA LEU A 16 7.33 -1.32 -0.08
C LEU A 16 7.36 -2.24 1.14
N TYR A 17 7.55 -3.52 0.89
CA TYR A 17 7.88 -4.47 1.96
C TYR A 17 9.39 -4.63 1.98
N VAL A 18 10.00 -4.32 3.12
CA VAL A 18 11.46 -4.32 3.28
C VAL A 18 11.84 -5.00 4.59
N SER A 19 13.09 -5.47 4.66
CA SER A 19 13.60 -6.13 5.85
C SER A 19 13.79 -5.17 7.02
N ASN A 20 14.10 -3.90 6.73
CA ASN A 20 14.32 -2.88 7.75
C ASN A 20 13.71 -1.55 7.31
N ALA A 21 12.48 -1.30 7.76
CA ALA A 21 11.74 -0.10 7.38
C ALA A 21 12.39 1.19 7.90
N LYS A 22 12.95 1.16 9.10
CA LYS A 22 13.61 2.34 9.69
C LYS A 22 14.80 2.80 8.85
N GLN A 23 15.64 1.86 8.44
CA GLN A 23 16.81 2.15 7.62
C GLN A 23 16.41 2.61 6.23
N THR A 24 15.44 1.96 5.62
CA THR A 24 14.93 2.34 4.29
C THR A 24 14.30 3.74 4.32
N ALA A 25 13.48 4.03 5.34
CA ALA A 25 12.90 5.36 5.51
C ALA A 25 13.98 6.43 5.70
N HIS A 26 15.01 6.13 6.48
CA HIS A 26 16.14 7.05 6.67
C HIS A 26 16.84 7.37 5.34
N TYR A 27 17.04 6.35 4.50
CA TYR A 27 17.65 6.55 3.17
C TYR A 27 16.85 7.53 2.31
N TYR A 28 15.54 7.31 2.18
CA TYR A 28 14.71 8.20 1.37
C TYR A 28 14.62 9.62 1.93
N ARG A 29 14.61 9.74 3.26
CA ARG A 29 14.58 11.06 3.90
C ARG A 29 15.88 11.83 3.68
N THR A 30 17.02 11.20 3.91
CA THR A 30 18.32 11.88 3.86
C THR A 30 18.86 12.04 2.45
N THR A 31 18.59 11.09 1.57
CA THR A 31 19.14 11.08 0.20
C THR A 31 18.24 11.82 -0.77
N MET A 32 16.92 11.63 -0.65
CA MET A 32 15.95 12.14 -1.63
C MET A 32 15.02 13.22 -1.07
N GLY A 33 15.15 13.58 0.19
CA GLY A 33 14.38 14.68 0.78
C GLY A 33 12.94 14.39 1.15
N PHE A 34 12.56 13.13 1.28
CA PHE A 34 11.21 12.78 1.71
C PHE A 34 10.97 13.22 3.15
N GLN A 35 9.73 13.65 3.43
CA GLN A 35 9.31 14.07 4.75
C GLN A 35 8.47 12.98 5.42
N PRO A 36 8.73 12.67 6.71
CA PRO A 36 7.90 11.72 7.43
C PRO A 36 6.53 12.35 7.76
N VAL A 37 5.45 11.64 7.46
CA VAL A 37 4.10 12.13 7.70
C VAL A 37 3.30 11.25 8.65
N ALA A 38 3.66 9.96 8.80
CA ALA A 38 3.00 9.05 9.71
C ALA A 38 3.90 7.88 10.08
N TYR A 39 3.58 7.24 11.19
CA TYR A 39 4.27 6.06 11.71
C TYR A 39 3.27 5.11 12.35
N ARG A 40 3.49 3.82 12.17
CA ARG A 40 2.74 2.77 12.83
C ARG A 40 3.70 1.67 13.28
N GLY A 41 3.61 1.25 14.54
CA GLY A 41 4.49 0.23 15.09
C GLY A 41 4.04 -0.19 16.47
N LEU A 42 4.96 -0.75 17.26
CA LEU A 42 4.67 -1.22 18.61
C LEU A 42 4.09 -0.12 19.49
N GLU A 43 4.61 1.08 19.39
CA GLU A 43 4.19 2.24 20.18
C GLU A 43 2.76 2.68 19.85
N THR A 44 2.25 2.31 18.68
CA THR A 44 0.88 2.61 18.24
C THR A 44 -0.03 1.38 18.28
N GLY A 45 0.43 0.28 18.90
CA GLY A 45 -0.36 -0.93 19.10
C GLY A 45 -0.28 -1.97 18.00
N ASN A 46 0.55 -1.77 16.98
CA ASN A 46 0.76 -2.77 15.94
C ASN A 46 1.90 -3.70 16.32
N ARG A 47 1.61 -5.00 16.47
CA ARG A 47 2.58 -6.00 16.88
C ARG A 47 3.15 -6.84 15.73
N GLU A 48 2.61 -6.69 14.54
CA GLU A 48 3.00 -7.52 13.39
C GLU A 48 4.02 -6.83 12.49
N SER A 49 3.96 -5.50 12.43
CA SER A 49 4.77 -4.74 11.48
C SER A 49 5.07 -3.33 11.97
N VAL A 50 6.04 -2.72 11.31
CA VAL A 50 6.38 -1.31 11.46
C VAL A 50 6.24 -0.66 10.09
N SER A 51 5.53 0.47 10.03
CA SER A 51 5.35 1.23 8.79
C SER A 51 5.73 2.68 8.98
N TYR A 52 6.44 3.23 8.01
CA TYR A 52 6.73 4.65 7.90
C TYR A 52 6.05 5.18 6.64
N VAL A 53 5.33 6.26 6.76
CA VAL A 53 4.73 6.96 5.62
C VAL A 53 5.52 8.21 5.35
N LEU A 54 6.05 8.30 4.13
CA LEU A 54 6.87 9.41 3.68
C LEU A 54 6.19 10.11 2.51
N ASN A 55 6.37 11.41 2.41
CA ASN A 55 5.81 12.22 1.33
C ASN A 55 6.85 13.15 0.73
N GLN A 56 6.76 13.34 -0.57
CA GLN A 56 7.39 14.44 -1.29
C GLN A 56 6.48 14.83 -2.45
N ASN A 57 5.94 16.04 -2.40
CA ASN A 57 4.95 16.52 -3.38
C ASN A 57 3.77 15.55 -3.49
N ARG A 58 3.57 14.93 -4.64
CA ARG A 58 2.50 13.96 -4.89
C ARG A 58 2.93 12.50 -4.68
N ILE A 59 4.16 12.28 -4.23
CA ILE A 59 4.69 10.94 -4.03
C ILE A 59 4.51 10.56 -2.58
N ASN A 60 3.75 9.50 -2.34
CA ASN A 60 3.58 8.91 -1.03
C ASN A 60 4.17 7.50 -1.02
N LEU A 61 5.07 7.25 -0.09
CA LEU A 61 5.68 5.93 0.10
C LEU A 61 5.26 5.39 1.46
N VAL A 62 4.77 4.16 1.48
CA VAL A 62 4.54 3.41 2.70
C VAL A 62 5.61 2.34 2.77
N ILE A 63 6.46 2.39 3.79
CA ILE A 63 7.59 1.48 3.95
C ILE A 63 7.33 0.62 5.16
N THR A 64 7.15 -0.68 4.94
CA THR A 64 6.72 -1.61 5.96
C THR A 64 7.72 -2.76 6.11
N SER A 65 8.08 -3.07 7.34
CA SER A 65 8.85 -4.27 7.67
C SER A 65 8.11 -5.13 8.69
N PRO A 66 8.27 -6.45 8.63
CA PRO A 66 7.68 -7.35 9.62
C PRO A 66 8.45 -7.26 10.93
N LEU A 67 7.76 -7.44 12.04
CA LEU A 67 8.39 -7.61 13.36
C LEU A 67 8.78 -9.07 13.60
N GLU A 68 8.11 -10.00 12.91
CA GLU A 68 8.40 -11.44 12.99
C GLU A 68 8.33 -12.09 11.61
N LYS A 69 9.17 -13.08 11.40
CA LYS A 69 9.22 -13.84 10.14
C LYS A 69 7.96 -14.65 9.88
N SER A 70 7.24 -15.02 10.93
CA SER A 70 6.02 -15.82 10.82
C SER A 70 4.81 -15.06 10.27
N THR A 71 4.90 -13.73 10.12
CA THR A 71 3.83 -12.91 9.57
C THR A 71 3.73 -13.08 8.05
N LYS A 72 2.59 -12.67 7.48
CA LYS A 72 2.41 -12.65 6.02
C LYS A 72 3.44 -11.77 5.33
N ILE A 73 3.80 -10.65 5.96
CA ILE A 73 4.83 -9.73 5.44
C ILE A 73 6.19 -10.43 5.44
N GLY A 74 6.54 -11.10 6.53
CA GLY A 74 7.78 -11.86 6.64
C GLY A 74 7.88 -12.95 5.59
N ALA A 75 6.80 -13.70 5.36
CA ALA A 75 6.75 -14.73 4.34
C ALA A 75 6.90 -14.17 2.93
N HIS A 76 6.31 -13.00 2.66
CA HIS A 76 6.45 -12.32 1.37
C HIS A 76 7.91 -11.93 1.10
N ILE A 77 8.58 -11.34 2.09
CA ILE A 77 9.98 -10.93 1.97
C ILE A 77 10.89 -12.15 1.80
N ASP A 78 10.62 -13.22 2.53
CA ASP A 78 11.36 -14.48 2.39
C ASP A 78 11.31 -15.03 0.96
N ARG A 79 10.15 -14.91 0.31
CA ARG A 79 9.94 -15.41 -1.05
C ARG A 79 10.46 -14.46 -2.12
N HIS A 80 10.27 -13.16 -1.97
CA HIS A 80 10.50 -12.17 -3.02
C HIS A 80 11.63 -11.19 -2.74
N GLY A 81 12.14 -11.14 -1.51
CA GLY A 81 13.08 -10.11 -1.08
C GLY A 81 12.40 -8.76 -0.85
N ASP A 82 13.20 -7.74 -0.62
CA ASP A 82 12.71 -6.37 -0.47
C ASP A 82 12.21 -5.82 -1.81
N GLY A 83 11.07 -5.16 -1.80
CA GLY A 83 10.52 -4.59 -3.02
C GLY A 83 9.13 -4.03 -2.87
N MET A 84 8.58 -3.60 -4.00
CA MET A 84 7.26 -3.02 -4.06
C MET A 84 6.20 -4.11 -3.90
N LYS A 85 5.30 -3.94 -2.93
CA LYS A 85 4.19 -4.86 -2.67
C LYS A 85 2.90 -4.40 -3.33
N ASP A 86 2.56 -3.13 -3.17
CA ASP A 86 1.31 -2.57 -3.67
C ASP A 86 1.55 -1.24 -4.36
N VAL A 87 0.79 -1.04 -5.43
CA VAL A 87 0.61 0.27 -6.05
C VAL A 87 -0.87 0.62 -5.91
N ALA A 88 -1.17 1.70 -5.22
CA ALA A 88 -2.53 2.13 -4.99
C ALA A 88 -2.90 3.29 -5.91
N PHE A 89 -4.05 3.16 -6.55
CA PHE A 89 -4.63 4.21 -7.38
C PHE A 89 -5.82 4.83 -6.67
N THR A 90 -5.96 6.14 -6.82
CA THR A 90 -7.19 6.83 -6.43
C THR A 90 -8.18 6.72 -7.57
N VAL A 91 -9.36 6.21 -7.27
CA VAL A 91 -10.45 6.04 -8.25
C VAL A 91 -11.71 6.71 -7.71
N ASP A 92 -12.62 7.06 -8.62
CA ASP A 92 -13.89 7.69 -8.23
C ASP A 92 -14.84 6.70 -7.54
N ASP A 93 -14.79 5.42 -7.89
CA ASP A 93 -15.62 4.37 -7.28
C ASP A 93 -14.84 3.06 -7.20
N SER A 94 -14.35 2.74 -6.00
CA SER A 94 -13.52 1.55 -5.76
C SER A 94 -14.28 0.25 -5.98
N GLU A 95 -15.54 0.18 -5.59
CA GLU A 95 -16.35 -1.00 -5.78
C GLU A 95 -16.61 -1.29 -7.26
N LEU A 96 -16.96 -0.25 -8.02
CA LEU A 96 -17.17 -0.35 -9.45
C LEU A 96 -15.89 -0.73 -10.18
N ALA A 97 -14.77 -0.13 -9.79
CA ALA A 97 -13.44 -0.44 -10.35
C ALA A 97 -13.10 -1.91 -10.14
N TRP A 98 -13.33 -2.42 -8.94
CA TRP A 98 -13.06 -3.81 -8.59
C TRP A 98 -13.94 -4.76 -9.40
N LYS A 99 -15.26 -4.53 -9.44
CA LYS A 99 -16.21 -5.35 -10.21
C LYS A 99 -15.85 -5.38 -11.69
N THR A 100 -15.59 -4.22 -12.28
CA THR A 100 -15.24 -4.09 -13.69
C THR A 100 -13.95 -4.82 -14.01
N SER A 101 -12.96 -4.72 -13.13
CA SER A 101 -11.68 -5.43 -13.30
C SER A 101 -11.88 -6.95 -13.29
N LEU A 102 -12.70 -7.46 -12.37
CA LEU A 102 -12.98 -8.90 -12.32
C LEU A 102 -13.71 -9.39 -13.57
N GLU A 103 -14.70 -8.63 -14.07
CA GLU A 103 -15.40 -8.95 -15.31
C GLU A 103 -14.45 -9.02 -16.51
N ARG A 104 -13.33 -8.29 -16.45
CA ARG A 104 -12.30 -8.26 -17.49
C ARG A 104 -11.16 -9.24 -17.26
N GLY A 105 -11.30 -10.13 -16.28
CA GLY A 105 -10.38 -11.23 -16.04
C GLY A 105 -9.36 -11.03 -14.94
N ALA A 106 -9.43 -9.95 -14.18
CA ALA A 106 -8.56 -9.76 -13.03
C ALA A 106 -8.96 -10.70 -11.89
N LYS A 107 -8.01 -11.04 -11.02
CA LYS A 107 -8.26 -11.81 -9.81
C LYS A 107 -8.36 -10.88 -8.62
N SER A 108 -9.33 -11.13 -7.74
CA SER A 108 -9.46 -10.35 -6.51
C SER A 108 -8.36 -10.70 -5.50
N ALA A 109 -7.68 -9.68 -5.00
CA ALA A 109 -6.81 -9.81 -3.83
C ALA A 109 -7.54 -9.39 -2.56
N MET A 110 -8.46 -8.44 -2.65
CA MET A 110 -9.27 -7.98 -1.53
C MET A 110 -10.57 -7.39 -2.05
N GLU A 111 -11.71 -7.87 -1.54
CA GLU A 111 -13.03 -7.32 -1.84
C GLU A 111 -13.16 -5.88 -1.32
N PRO A 112 -14.06 -5.06 -1.90
CA PRO A 112 -14.28 -3.71 -1.40
C PRO A 112 -14.62 -3.70 0.09
N LYS A 113 -13.92 -2.83 0.82
CA LYS A 113 -13.99 -2.74 2.26
C LYS A 113 -13.98 -1.29 2.68
N GLU A 114 -14.91 -0.91 3.54
CA GLU A 114 -14.89 0.40 4.16
C GLU A 114 -13.85 0.45 5.29
N ILE A 115 -13.04 1.50 5.27
CA ILE A 115 -12.13 1.82 6.36
C ILE A 115 -12.59 3.14 6.96
N LYS A 116 -12.85 3.13 8.26
CA LYS A 116 -13.21 4.32 9.03
C LYS A 116 -12.15 4.54 10.10
N ASP A 117 -11.64 5.75 10.14
CA ASP A 117 -10.78 6.21 11.22
C ASP A 117 -11.24 7.60 11.70
N GLY A 118 -10.51 8.20 12.63
CA GLY A 118 -10.86 9.52 13.17
C GLY A 118 -10.81 10.65 12.14
N ASP A 119 -10.17 10.43 10.98
CA ASP A 119 -9.95 11.44 9.96
C ASP A 119 -10.87 11.29 8.74
N GLY A 120 -11.62 10.17 8.63
CA GLY A 120 -12.55 10.01 7.52
C GLY A 120 -12.89 8.56 7.18
N GLU A 121 -13.53 8.39 6.04
CA GLU A 121 -13.95 7.10 5.51
C GLU A 121 -13.34 6.89 4.13
N ALA A 122 -12.93 5.66 3.85
CA ALA A 122 -12.47 5.25 2.53
C ALA A 122 -12.97 3.85 2.21
N VAL A 123 -13.21 3.59 0.91
CA VAL A 123 -13.48 2.25 0.41
C VAL A 123 -12.25 1.81 -0.36
N ILE A 124 -11.69 0.68 0.04
CA ILE A 124 -10.52 0.10 -0.62
C ILE A 124 -10.83 -1.29 -1.14
N SER A 125 -10.19 -1.65 -2.24
CA SER A 125 -10.22 -2.99 -2.80
C SER A 125 -8.89 -3.26 -3.50
N ALA A 126 -8.62 -4.50 -3.83
CA ALA A 126 -7.36 -4.84 -4.51
C ALA A 126 -7.55 -5.97 -5.51
N ILE A 127 -6.77 -5.92 -6.57
CA ILE A 127 -6.66 -7.01 -7.55
C ILE A 127 -5.22 -7.49 -7.61
N GLU A 128 -5.04 -8.74 -8.01
CA GLU A 128 -3.71 -9.28 -8.25
C GLU A 128 -3.19 -8.82 -9.61
N THR A 129 -1.90 -8.56 -9.67
CA THR A 129 -1.19 -8.25 -10.90
C THR A 129 -0.07 -9.27 -11.12
N PHE A 130 0.88 -8.93 -11.96
CA PHE A 130 2.00 -9.82 -12.27
C PHE A 130 2.95 -10.00 -11.06
N GLY A 131 3.44 -11.21 -10.87
CA GLY A 131 4.45 -11.51 -9.85
C GLY A 131 4.03 -12.36 -8.69
#